data_d3f1abbf6aea37cae556c8db9ddc5f82
#
_entry.id   d3f1abbf6aea37cae556c8db9ddc5f82
#
_cell.length_a   1.000
_cell.length_b   1.000
_cell.length_c   1.000
_cell.angle_alpha   90.00
_cell.angle_beta   90.00
_cell.angle_gamma   90.00
#
_symmetry.space_group_name_H-M   'P 1'
#
loop_
_entity.id
_entity.type
_entity.pdbx_description
1 polymer ?
#
loop_
_entity_poly.entity_id
_entity_poly.type
_entity_poly.pdbx_seq_one_letter_code
_entity_poly.pdbx_strand_id
1 'polypeptide(L)'
;MEFMEQGRKHYNLCLNLPGQTSRSPVVIGAHYDTVPGSPGADDNATGVAVLLELARLFAAQRPKRPVQLVAFDLEEYGLVGSRTYVNALQGKPIYLMLSLEMLGYCASDLPQTYPVAGMEYIYPKTADFIALVGNWQTIPVMIQLSRGLSKTGVNCAWLPMINRGLSLPTTRRSDHAPFWDAGYDALMVTDTADLRNPHYHIQGI
;
A
#
# COMPACT_ATOMS: atom_id res chain seq x y z
N MET A 1 -13.50 12.72 -1.42
CA MET A 1 -14.34 12.25 -2.54
C MET A 1 -15.46 11.42 -1.95
N GLU A 2 -16.71 11.92 -2.05
CA GLU A 2 -17.91 11.22 -1.54
C GLU A 2 -18.33 10.12 -2.53
N PHE A 3 -18.81 9.00 -2.00
CA PHE A 3 -19.44 7.93 -2.77
C PHE A 3 -20.52 7.21 -1.94
N MET A 4 -21.37 6.43 -2.61
CA MET A 4 -22.45 5.68 -1.98
C MET A 4 -22.14 4.20 -2.04
N GLU A 5 -22.28 3.51 -0.91
CA GLU A 5 -22.23 2.04 -0.81
C GLU A 5 -23.33 1.55 0.13
N GLN A 6 -24.12 0.57 -0.31
CA GLN A 6 -25.25 0.00 0.45
C GLN A 6 -26.18 1.06 1.07
N GLY A 7 -26.45 2.15 0.34
CA GLY A 7 -27.34 3.23 0.78
C GLY A 7 -26.74 4.19 1.82
N ARG A 8 -25.45 4.09 2.13
CA ARG A 8 -24.73 4.98 3.04
C ARG A 8 -23.68 5.81 2.31
N LYS A 9 -23.40 6.98 2.85
CA LYS A 9 -22.31 7.85 2.35
C LYS A 9 -20.98 7.46 2.94
N HIS A 10 -19.99 7.36 2.09
CA HIS A 10 -18.60 7.06 2.42
C HIS A 10 -17.66 8.09 1.77
N TYR A 11 -16.43 8.17 2.25
CA TYR A 11 -15.53 9.23 1.85
C TYR A 11 -14.09 8.73 1.67
N ASN A 12 -13.54 8.81 0.48
CA ASN A 12 -12.08 8.84 0.36
C ASN A 12 -11.59 10.25 0.66
N LEU A 13 -10.62 10.39 1.57
CA LEU A 13 -10.02 11.67 1.92
C LEU A 13 -8.83 11.92 1.00
N CYS A 14 -8.88 12.98 0.21
CA CYS A 14 -7.88 13.26 -0.81
C CYS A 14 -7.17 14.58 -0.55
N LEU A 15 -5.84 14.58 -0.55
CA LEU A 15 -5.00 15.77 -0.50
C LEU A 15 -4.15 15.84 -1.77
N ASN A 16 -4.33 16.90 -2.55
CA ASN A 16 -3.56 17.15 -3.76
C ASN A 16 -2.41 18.11 -3.47
N LEU A 17 -1.20 17.65 -3.67
CA LEU A 17 0.02 18.41 -3.43
C LEU A 17 0.69 18.73 -4.78
N PRO A 18 0.78 20.01 -5.16
CA PRO A 18 1.39 20.38 -6.43
C PRO A 18 2.89 20.09 -6.42
N GLY A 19 3.40 19.53 -7.50
CA GLY A 19 4.83 19.29 -7.70
C GLY A 19 5.56 20.53 -8.22
N GLN A 20 6.88 20.44 -8.28
CA GLN A 20 7.72 21.42 -8.97
C GLN A 20 7.59 21.34 -10.50
N THR A 21 7.02 20.21 -10.99
CA THR A 21 6.77 19.95 -12.43
C THR A 21 5.30 19.59 -12.63
N SER A 22 4.82 19.73 -13.88
CA SER A 22 3.46 19.36 -14.30
C SER A 22 3.34 17.91 -14.80
N ARG A 23 4.24 17.02 -14.38
CA ARG A 23 4.20 15.58 -14.77
C ARG A 23 3.02 14.87 -14.10
N SER A 24 2.66 13.70 -14.60
CA SER A 24 1.62 12.83 -13.99
C SER A 24 1.91 12.59 -12.52
N PRO A 25 0.91 12.67 -11.61
CA PRO A 25 1.11 12.55 -10.18
C PRO A 25 1.53 11.14 -9.76
N VAL A 26 2.15 11.05 -8.58
CA VAL A 26 2.19 9.82 -7.79
C VAL A 26 0.98 9.82 -6.87
N VAL A 27 0.25 8.72 -6.83
CA VAL A 27 -0.80 8.47 -5.83
C VAL A 27 -0.18 7.66 -4.70
N ILE A 28 -0.35 8.09 -3.46
CA ILE A 28 0.05 7.32 -2.27
C ILE A 28 -1.19 7.18 -1.41
N GLY A 29 -1.56 5.94 -1.11
CA GLY A 29 -2.79 5.66 -0.38
C GLY A 29 -2.58 4.72 0.80
N ALA A 30 -3.49 4.80 1.77
CA ALA A 30 -3.68 3.86 2.86
C ALA A 30 -5.16 3.80 3.17
N HIS A 31 -5.71 2.64 3.52
CA HIS A 31 -7.08 2.60 4.01
C HIS A 31 -7.15 3.05 5.47
N TYR A 32 -8.31 3.59 5.87
CA TYR A 32 -8.52 4.07 7.24
C TYR A 32 -9.66 3.35 7.98
N ASP A 33 -10.37 2.48 7.29
CA ASP A 33 -11.31 1.55 7.89
C ASP A 33 -10.57 0.33 8.48
N THR A 34 -11.26 -0.43 9.32
CA THR A 34 -10.77 -1.67 9.91
C THR A 34 -11.93 -2.65 10.09
N VAL A 35 -11.63 -3.94 10.21
CA VAL A 35 -12.64 -4.96 10.48
C VAL A 35 -13.28 -4.75 11.85
N PRO A 36 -14.61 -4.99 12.01
CA PRO A 36 -15.29 -4.85 13.27
C PRO A 36 -14.64 -5.69 14.38
N GLY A 37 -14.31 -5.04 15.50
CA GLY A 37 -13.70 -5.68 16.67
C GLY A 37 -12.17 -5.74 16.65
N SER A 38 -11.51 -5.38 15.56
CA SER A 38 -10.07 -5.14 15.53
C SER A 38 -9.74 -3.71 16.00
N PRO A 39 -8.66 -3.48 16.76
CA PRO A 39 -8.22 -2.12 17.10
C PRO A 39 -7.68 -1.33 15.89
N GLY A 40 -7.34 -1.99 14.78
CA GLY A 40 -6.82 -1.35 13.58
C GLY A 40 -5.43 -0.73 13.74
N ALA A 41 -4.68 -1.11 14.77
CA ALA A 41 -3.40 -0.46 15.09
C ALA A 41 -2.36 -0.64 13.99
N ASP A 42 -2.17 -1.86 13.53
CA ASP A 42 -1.28 -2.19 12.42
C ASP A 42 -2.04 -2.12 11.08
N ASP A 43 -3.23 -2.68 11.06
CA ASP A 43 -4.17 -2.73 9.94
C ASP A 43 -5.32 -1.71 10.12
N ASN A 44 -5.24 -0.42 9.67
CA ASN A 44 -4.05 0.11 8.97
C ASN A 44 -3.69 1.52 9.49
N ALA A 45 -3.75 1.73 10.82
CA ALA A 45 -3.35 3.00 11.41
C ALA A 45 -1.86 3.33 11.14
N THR A 46 -1.01 2.30 10.97
CA THR A 46 0.40 2.50 10.61
C THR A 46 0.57 3.11 9.21
N GLY A 47 -0.17 2.62 8.22
CA GLY A 47 -0.20 3.20 6.88
C GLY A 47 -0.74 4.62 6.87
N VAL A 48 -1.82 4.86 7.63
CA VAL A 48 -2.40 6.22 7.80
C VAL A 48 -1.41 7.17 8.47
N ALA A 49 -0.67 6.72 9.49
CA ALA A 49 0.35 7.54 10.16
C ALA A 49 1.45 7.98 9.20
N VAL A 50 1.93 7.05 8.35
CA VAL A 50 2.90 7.38 7.29
C VAL A 50 2.31 8.36 6.29
N LEU A 51 1.03 8.19 5.90
CA LEU A 51 0.35 9.08 4.97
C LEU A 51 0.27 10.52 5.53
N LEU A 52 -0.06 10.67 6.82
CA LEU A 52 -0.08 11.97 7.50
C LEU A 52 1.30 12.62 7.59
N GLU A 53 2.34 11.83 7.88
CA GLU A 53 3.70 12.34 7.92
C GLU A 53 4.19 12.78 6.53
N LEU A 54 3.85 12.05 5.47
CA LEU A 54 4.11 12.46 4.10
C LEU A 54 3.39 13.77 3.76
N ALA A 55 2.15 13.96 4.22
CA ALA A 55 1.42 15.22 4.05
C ALA A 55 2.18 16.39 4.69
N ARG A 56 2.66 16.20 5.94
CA ARG A 56 3.45 17.20 6.66
C ARG A 56 4.75 17.54 5.94
N LEU A 57 5.50 16.53 5.51
CA LEU A 57 6.78 16.69 4.81
C LEU A 57 6.60 17.40 3.46
N PHE A 58 5.63 16.99 2.65
CA PHE A 58 5.40 17.60 1.34
C PHE A 58 4.75 18.99 1.41
N ALA A 59 4.07 19.32 2.51
CA ALA A 59 3.63 20.69 2.78
C ALA A 59 4.84 21.60 3.09
N ALA A 60 5.83 21.09 3.83
CA ALA A 60 7.05 21.84 4.15
C ALA A 60 8.04 21.92 2.96
N GLN A 61 8.14 20.85 2.18
CA GLN A 61 9.04 20.77 1.04
C GLN A 61 8.31 20.21 -0.19
N ARG A 62 8.04 21.09 -1.14
CA ARG A 62 7.32 20.77 -2.38
C ARG A 62 7.97 19.61 -3.14
N PRO A 63 7.25 18.51 -3.44
CA PRO A 63 7.78 17.36 -4.14
C PRO A 63 8.15 17.72 -5.59
N LYS A 64 9.10 17.00 -6.18
CA LYS A 64 9.48 17.21 -7.59
C LYS A 64 8.31 16.94 -8.55
N ARG A 65 7.53 15.90 -8.28
CA ARG A 65 6.34 15.50 -9.05
C ARG A 65 5.09 15.75 -8.21
N PRO A 66 3.93 16.09 -8.79
CA PRO A 66 2.69 16.17 -8.03
C PRO A 66 2.43 14.87 -7.26
N VAL A 67 1.89 14.99 -6.06
CA VAL A 67 1.51 13.87 -5.21
C VAL A 67 0.05 14.01 -4.82
N GLN A 68 -0.68 12.90 -4.90
CA GLN A 68 -2.03 12.78 -4.35
C GLN A 68 -1.97 11.80 -3.19
N LEU A 69 -2.25 12.28 -1.99
CA LEU A 69 -2.39 11.43 -0.80
C LEU A 69 -3.86 11.09 -0.65
N VAL A 70 -4.18 9.80 -0.47
CA VAL A 70 -5.56 9.33 -0.41
C VAL A 70 -5.72 8.37 0.77
N ALA A 71 -6.59 8.72 1.73
CA ALA A 71 -7.06 7.75 2.69
C ALA A 71 -8.33 7.10 2.13
N PHE A 72 -8.28 5.79 1.88
CA PHE A 72 -9.38 5.02 1.30
C PHE A 72 -10.34 4.52 2.37
N ASP A 73 -11.64 4.53 2.07
CA ASP A 73 -12.69 3.92 2.89
C ASP A 73 -13.08 2.55 2.34
N LEU A 74 -13.57 1.67 3.20
CA LEU A 74 -14.11 0.37 2.82
C LEU A 74 -13.12 -0.52 2.03
N GLU A 75 -11.86 -0.53 2.41
CA GLU A 75 -10.87 -1.49 1.91
C GLU A 75 -11.25 -2.90 2.33
N GLU A 76 -11.54 -3.07 3.62
CA GLU A 76 -11.90 -4.34 4.29
C GLU A 76 -13.22 -4.95 3.76
N TYR A 77 -14.00 -4.13 3.08
CA TYR A 77 -15.27 -4.54 2.44
C TYR A 77 -15.10 -4.79 0.93
N GLY A 78 -13.89 -5.07 0.48
CA GLY A 78 -13.59 -5.46 -0.88
C GLY A 78 -13.04 -4.33 -1.76
N LEU A 79 -12.17 -3.48 -1.20
CA LEU A 79 -11.46 -2.43 -1.94
C LEU A 79 -12.41 -1.39 -2.56
N VAL A 80 -13.53 -1.10 -1.90
CA VAL A 80 -14.60 -0.27 -2.49
C VAL A 80 -14.12 1.14 -2.75
N GLY A 81 -13.42 1.75 -1.77
CA GLY A 81 -12.90 3.11 -1.88
C GLY A 81 -11.90 3.26 -3.00
N SER A 82 -10.91 2.39 -3.08
CA SER A 82 -9.89 2.44 -4.14
C SER A 82 -10.45 2.13 -5.52
N ARG A 83 -11.41 1.20 -5.64
CA ARG A 83 -12.14 0.95 -6.91
C ARG A 83 -12.90 2.20 -7.36
N THR A 84 -13.60 2.85 -6.43
CA THR A 84 -14.33 4.09 -6.71
C THR A 84 -13.38 5.21 -7.14
N TYR A 85 -12.23 5.32 -6.48
CA TYR A 85 -11.20 6.30 -6.85
C TYR A 85 -10.66 6.04 -8.26
N VAL A 86 -10.30 4.80 -8.57
CA VAL A 86 -9.80 4.39 -9.90
C VAL A 86 -10.82 4.69 -10.99
N ASN A 87 -12.11 4.38 -10.76
CA ASN A 87 -13.18 4.69 -11.70
C ASN A 87 -13.30 6.21 -11.94
N ALA A 88 -13.12 7.03 -10.90
CA ALA A 88 -13.14 8.49 -11.01
C ALA A 88 -11.93 9.08 -11.75
N LEU A 89 -10.83 8.34 -11.88
CA LEU A 89 -9.69 8.74 -12.71
C LEU A 89 -10.05 8.80 -14.20
N GLN A 90 -10.98 7.97 -14.67
CA GLN A 90 -11.43 7.95 -16.07
C GLN A 90 -10.28 7.88 -17.07
N GLY A 91 -9.25 7.09 -16.79
CA GLY A 91 -8.06 6.96 -17.63
C GLY A 91 -7.06 8.12 -17.53
N LYS A 92 -7.26 9.09 -16.63
CA LYS A 92 -6.27 10.14 -16.41
C LYS A 92 -4.92 9.54 -16.02
N PRO A 93 -3.81 9.98 -16.59
CA PRO A 93 -2.52 9.39 -16.33
C PRO A 93 -2.06 9.68 -14.90
N ILE A 94 -1.66 8.64 -14.19
CA ILE A 94 -0.84 8.69 -13.00
C ILE A 94 0.54 8.08 -13.31
N TYR A 95 1.56 8.46 -12.58
CA TYR A 95 2.89 7.89 -12.77
C TYR A 95 3.02 6.54 -12.06
N LEU A 96 2.48 6.45 -10.86
CA LEU A 96 2.59 5.28 -9.98
C LEU A 96 1.57 5.41 -8.85
N MET A 97 1.02 4.29 -8.40
CA MET A 97 0.31 4.20 -7.12
C MET A 97 1.14 3.41 -6.11
N LEU A 98 1.24 3.91 -4.88
CA LEU A 98 1.81 3.23 -3.71
C LEU A 98 0.68 2.98 -2.71
N SER A 99 0.39 1.72 -2.41
CA SER A 99 -0.47 1.34 -1.29
C SER A 99 0.39 1.10 -0.06
N LEU A 100 0.11 1.82 1.00
CA LEU A 100 0.72 1.65 2.33
C LEU A 100 -0.18 0.70 3.11
N GLU A 101 0.33 -0.51 3.40
CA GLU A 101 -0.47 -1.61 3.93
C GLU A 101 0.25 -2.29 5.07
N MET A 102 -0.22 -2.08 6.31
CA MET A 102 0.40 -2.63 7.51
C MET A 102 1.93 -2.44 7.50
N LEU A 103 2.44 -1.54 8.32
CA LEU A 103 3.86 -1.14 8.30
C LEU A 103 4.52 -1.24 9.66
N GLY A 104 3.81 -1.74 10.68
CA GLY A 104 4.20 -1.61 12.07
C GLY A 104 4.68 -2.90 12.74
N TYR A 105 4.35 -4.07 12.22
CA TYR A 105 4.69 -5.32 12.87
C TYR A 105 6.07 -5.83 12.41
N CYS A 106 7.08 -5.66 13.26
CA CYS A 106 8.47 -5.98 12.94
C CYS A 106 9.16 -6.62 14.16
N ALA A 107 9.81 -7.78 13.98
CA ALA A 107 10.64 -8.40 15.00
C ALA A 107 11.72 -9.29 14.37
N SER A 108 12.94 -9.16 14.85
CA SER A 108 14.11 -9.91 14.36
C SER A 108 14.16 -11.37 14.82
N ASP A 109 13.37 -11.74 15.83
CA ASP A 109 13.25 -13.08 16.39
C ASP A 109 12.01 -13.85 15.94
N LEU A 110 11.11 -13.19 15.17
CA LEU A 110 9.95 -13.85 14.58
C LEU A 110 10.26 -14.46 13.21
N PRO A 111 9.80 -15.70 12.96
CA PRO A 111 9.92 -16.31 11.64
C PRO A 111 8.96 -15.64 10.65
N GLN A 112 9.44 -15.43 9.44
CA GLN A 112 8.62 -15.01 8.32
C GLN A 112 8.04 -16.24 7.62
N THR A 113 6.73 -16.23 7.36
CA THR A 113 6.06 -17.24 6.54
C THR A 113 5.79 -16.75 5.12
N TYR A 114 5.54 -17.67 4.20
CA TYR A 114 5.33 -17.37 2.78
C TYR A 114 4.15 -18.15 2.20
N PRO A 115 3.40 -17.58 1.25
CA PRO A 115 2.21 -18.22 0.68
C PRO A 115 2.55 -19.37 -0.28
N VAL A 116 3.80 -19.46 -0.74
CA VAL A 116 4.26 -20.50 -1.68
C VAL A 116 5.50 -21.16 -1.11
N ALA A 117 5.49 -22.49 -1.02
CA ALA A 117 6.64 -23.28 -0.59
C ALA A 117 7.86 -23.01 -1.48
N GLY A 118 9.02 -22.85 -0.87
CA GLY A 118 10.27 -22.54 -1.55
C GLY A 118 10.64 -21.05 -1.52
N MET A 119 9.71 -20.16 -1.26
CA MET A 119 10.03 -18.72 -1.13
C MET A 119 10.98 -18.44 0.04
N GLU A 120 10.94 -19.24 1.09
CA GLU A 120 11.82 -19.16 2.26
C GLU A 120 13.32 -19.41 1.94
N TYR A 121 13.62 -19.93 0.76
CA TYR A 121 15.00 -20.10 0.29
C TYR A 121 15.53 -18.87 -0.47
N ILE A 122 14.63 -17.96 -0.88
CA ILE A 122 14.96 -16.81 -1.73
C ILE A 122 14.80 -15.50 -0.93
N TYR A 123 13.81 -15.45 -0.03
CA TYR A 123 13.41 -14.27 0.73
C TYR A 123 13.87 -14.34 2.19
N PRO A 124 13.87 -13.22 2.95
CA PRO A 124 14.28 -13.18 4.35
C PRO A 124 13.51 -14.18 5.22
N LYS A 125 14.20 -14.81 6.18
CA LYS A 125 13.60 -15.79 7.09
C LYS A 125 13.02 -15.18 8.36
N THR A 126 13.34 -13.93 8.62
CA THR A 126 12.95 -13.15 9.81
C THR A 126 12.04 -12.00 9.42
N ALA A 127 11.13 -11.63 10.32
CA ALA A 127 10.09 -10.62 10.09
C ALA A 127 10.58 -9.19 10.35
N ASP A 128 11.74 -8.82 9.81
CA ASP A 128 12.45 -7.55 10.03
C ASP A 128 12.69 -6.75 8.73
N PHE A 129 11.79 -6.86 7.77
CA PHE A 129 11.88 -6.17 6.49
C PHE A 129 10.53 -5.62 6.04
N ILE A 130 10.57 -4.69 5.09
CA ILE A 130 9.41 -4.22 4.32
C ILE A 130 9.40 -4.93 2.97
N ALA A 131 8.25 -5.48 2.60
CA ALA A 131 8.01 -6.06 1.28
C ALA A 131 7.46 -5.00 0.31
N LEU A 132 7.99 -4.99 -0.90
CA LEU A 132 7.50 -4.22 -2.03
C LEU A 132 6.90 -5.19 -3.05
N VAL A 133 5.57 -5.19 -3.19
CA VAL A 133 4.85 -6.08 -4.10
C VAL A 133 4.22 -5.25 -5.22
N GLY A 134 4.66 -5.42 -6.46
CA GLY A 134 4.19 -4.58 -7.56
C GLY A 134 4.18 -5.28 -8.91
N ASN A 135 3.48 -4.70 -9.89
CA ASN A 135 3.54 -5.22 -11.25
C ASN A 135 4.98 -5.08 -11.81
N TRP A 136 5.36 -5.95 -12.72
CA TRP A 136 6.74 -6.08 -13.21
C TRP A 136 7.32 -4.78 -13.80
N GLN A 137 6.47 -3.88 -14.31
CA GLN A 137 6.87 -2.56 -14.79
C GLN A 137 7.41 -1.68 -13.65
N THR A 138 7.05 -1.93 -12.41
CA THR A 138 7.50 -1.16 -11.24
C THR A 138 8.87 -1.59 -10.70
N ILE A 139 9.52 -2.60 -11.28
CA ILE A 139 10.86 -3.07 -10.85
C ILE A 139 11.87 -1.92 -10.66
N PRO A 140 12.01 -0.96 -11.60
CA PRO A 140 12.96 0.15 -11.41
C PRO A 140 12.64 0.99 -10.16
N VAL A 141 11.35 1.18 -9.86
CA VAL A 141 10.91 1.92 -8.68
C VAL A 141 11.14 1.12 -7.42
N MET A 142 10.86 -0.20 -7.41
CA MET A 142 11.16 -1.08 -6.28
C MET A 142 12.65 -1.03 -5.91
N ILE A 143 13.54 -1.10 -6.89
CA ILE A 143 14.99 -1.00 -6.68
C ILE A 143 15.35 0.36 -6.07
N GLN A 144 14.76 1.44 -6.58
CA GLN A 144 15.02 2.78 -6.07
C GLN A 144 14.52 2.95 -4.63
N LEU A 145 13.30 2.50 -4.32
CA LEU A 145 12.73 2.54 -2.97
C LEU A 145 13.53 1.69 -2.01
N SER A 146 13.85 0.44 -2.38
CA SER A 146 14.66 -0.46 -1.57
C SER A 146 16.02 0.16 -1.22
N ARG A 147 16.71 0.75 -2.20
CA ARG A 147 17.98 1.48 -1.94
C ARG A 147 17.80 2.69 -1.03
N GLY A 148 16.67 3.39 -1.15
CA GLY A 148 16.35 4.52 -0.28
C GLY A 148 16.13 4.08 1.15
N LEU A 149 15.29 3.08 1.37
CA LEU A 149 14.97 2.52 2.68
C LEU A 149 16.18 1.87 3.35
N SER A 150 17.00 1.13 2.60
CA SER A 150 18.23 0.52 3.15
C SER A 150 19.23 1.53 3.71
N LYS A 151 19.26 2.77 3.16
CA LYS A 151 20.09 3.85 3.71
C LYS A 151 19.63 4.34 5.09
N THR A 152 18.38 4.09 5.44
CA THR A 152 17.80 4.41 6.75
C THR A 152 17.78 3.22 7.71
N GLY A 153 18.40 2.10 7.32
CA GLY A 153 18.47 0.88 8.13
C GLY A 153 17.26 -0.06 7.97
N VAL A 154 16.32 0.25 7.07
CA VAL A 154 15.16 -0.61 6.81
C VAL A 154 15.50 -1.64 5.73
N ASN A 155 15.44 -2.91 6.09
CA ASN A 155 15.58 -4.00 5.14
C ASN A 155 14.38 -4.07 4.19
N CYS A 156 14.61 -4.40 2.92
CA CYS A 156 13.55 -4.53 1.93
C CYS A 156 13.70 -5.82 1.14
N ALA A 157 12.57 -6.48 0.91
CA ALA A 157 12.41 -7.50 -0.10
C ALA A 157 11.41 -7.02 -1.17
N TRP A 158 11.51 -7.49 -2.41
CA TRP A 158 10.60 -7.08 -3.46
C TRP A 158 10.16 -8.27 -4.32
N LEU A 159 8.86 -8.29 -4.64
CA LEU A 159 8.19 -9.33 -5.39
C LEU A 159 7.50 -8.70 -6.61
N PRO A 160 8.11 -8.81 -7.81
CA PRO A 160 7.47 -8.36 -9.03
C PRO A 160 6.44 -9.38 -9.50
N MET A 161 5.23 -8.90 -9.78
CA MET A 161 4.12 -9.72 -10.24
C MET A 161 3.85 -9.52 -11.72
N ILE A 162 3.59 -10.60 -12.43
CA ILE A 162 3.06 -10.62 -13.79
C ILE A 162 1.54 -10.80 -13.76
N ASN A 163 0.89 -10.55 -14.89
CA ASN A 163 -0.55 -10.78 -15.06
C ASN A 163 -1.40 -10.21 -13.90
N ARG A 164 -1.10 -8.99 -13.44
CA ARG A 164 -1.82 -8.29 -12.36
C ARG A 164 -1.90 -9.08 -11.05
N GLY A 165 -0.95 -9.97 -10.78
CA GLY A 165 -0.93 -10.80 -9.58
C GLY A 165 -1.97 -11.93 -9.54
N LEU A 166 -2.70 -12.20 -10.62
CA LEU A 166 -3.77 -13.22 -10.65
C LEU A 166 -3.28 -14.63 -10.36
N SER A 167 -2.00 -14.93 -10.61
CA SER A 167 -1.38 -16.22 -10.29
C SER A 167 -1.09 -16.41 -8.79
N LEU A 168 -1.09 -15.33 -8.01
CA LEU A 168 -0.87 -15.36 -6.57
C LEU A 168 -1.84 -14.36 -5.89
N PRO A 169 -3.10 -14.74 -5.66
CA PRO A 169 -4.15 -13.83 -5.18
C PRO A 169 -3.83 -13.09 -3.89
N THR A 170 -3.01 -13.65 -3.00
CA THR A 170 -2.54 -13.00 -1.77
C THR A 170 -1.81 -11.68 -2.03
N THR A 171 -1.22 -11.52 -3.22
CA THR A 171 -0.55 -10.25 -3.62
C THR A 171 -1.53 -9.16 -4.07
N ARG A 172 -2.83 -9.42 -4.01
CA ARG A 172 -3.89 -8.50 -4.47
C ARG A 172 -4.80 -8.01 -3.33
N ARG A 173 -4.39 -8.22 -2.09
CA ARG A 173 -5.19 -7.96 -0.88
C ARG A 173 -4.98 -6.55 -0.34
N SER A 174 -4.88 -5.54 -1.21
CA SER A 174 -4.80 -4.13 -0.81
C SER A 174 -5.18 -3.21 -1.97
N ASP A 175 -5.30 -1.93 -1.69
CA ASP A 175 -5.77 -0.86 -2.56
C ASP A 175 -5.02 -0.69 -3.90
N HIS A 176 -3.84 -1.26 -4.05
CA HIS A 176 -3.10 -1.27 -5.34
C HIS A 176 -3.76 -2.18 -6.39
N ALA A 177 -4.52 -3.20 -5.98
CA ALA A 177 -5.08 -4.19 -6.90
C ALA A 177 -6.09 -3.60 -7.91
N PRO A 178 -7.03 -2.70 -7.53
CA PRO A 178 -7.88 -2.00 -8.50
C PRO A 178 -7.11 -1.18 -9.52
N PHE A 179 -5.95 -0.61 -9.14
CA PHE A 179 -5.09 0.12 -10.09
C PHE A 179 -4.46 -0.84 -11.11
N TRP A 180 -4.01 -2.03 -10.68
CA TRP A 180 -3.56 -3.07 -11.62
C TRP A 180 -4.66 -3.47 -12.60
N ASP A 181 -5.90 -3.63 -12.12
CA ASP A 181 -7.05 -4.01 -12.96
C ASP A 181 -7.35 -2.94 -14.02
N ALA A 182 -7.14 -1.67 -13.69
CA ALA A 182 -7.29 -0.56 -14.60
C ALA A 182 -6.05 -0.29 -15.48
N GLY A 183 -4.99 -1.10 -15.36
CA GLY A 183 -3.78 -0.99 -16.17
C GLY A 183 -2.75 0.03 -15.70
N TYR A 184 -2.89 0.54 -14.48
CA TYR A 184 -1.91 1.44 -13.89
C TYR A 184 -0.75 0.69 -13.24
N ASP A 185 0.41 1.33 -13.22
CA ASP A 185 1.54 0.87 -12.42
C ASP A 185 1.26 1.14 -10.94
N ALA A 186 1.31 0.08 -10.13
CA ALA A 186 1.08 0.18 -8.71
C ALA A 186 1.93 -0.83 -7.92
N LEU A 187 2.24 -0.49 -6.68
CA LEU A 187 2.89 -1.40 -5.75
C LEU A 187 2.35 -1.21 -4.32
N MET A 188 2.33 -2.30 -3.59
CA MET A 188 2.05 -2.36 -2.17
C MET A 188 3.37 -2.32 -1.40
N VAL A 189 3.41 -1.51 -0.36
CA VAL A 189 4.48 -1.43 0.64
C VAL A 189 3.91 -2.00 1.91
N THR A 190 4.45 -3.13 2.41
CA THR A 190 3.83 -3.86 3.51
C THR A 190 4.85 -4.55 4.41
N ASP A 191 4.47 -4.78 5.66
CA ASP A 191 5.19 -5.66 6.56
C ASP A 191 4.85 -7.15 6.35
N THR A 192 3.95 -7.46 5.40
CA THR A 192 3.46 -8.80 5.04
C THR A 192 2.27 -9.34 5.85
N ALA A 193 1.63 -8.50 6.68
CA ALA A 193 0.35 -8.80 7.32
C ALA A 193 0.29 -10.17 8.05
N ASP A 194 -0.72 -10.98 7.77
CA ASP A 194 -0.95 -12.31 8.33
C ASP A 194 0.20 -13.32 8.12
N LEU A 195 1.12 -13.04 7.21
CA LEU A 195 2.30 -13.89 7.01
C LEU A 195 3.35 -13.74 8.13
N ARG A 196 3.21 -12.72 8.99
CA ARG A 196 4.09 -12.50 10.16
C ARG A 196 3.33 -12.12 11.42
N ASN A 197 2.21 -11.39 11.32
CA ASN A 197 1.45 -10.90 12.46
C ASN A 197 0.41 -11.94 12.91
N PRO A 198 0.61 -12.65 14.03
CA PRO A 198 -0.34 -13.65 14.52
C PRO A 198 -1.65 -13.02 15.05
N HIS A 199 -1.70 -11.70 15.20
CA HIS A 199 -2.85 -10.95 15.69
C HIS A 199 -3.66 -10.29 14.56
N TYR A 200 -3.37 -10.63 13.30
CA TYR A 200 -4.09 -10.11 12.16
C TYR A 200 -5.59 -10.41 12.27
N HIS A 201 -6.44 -9.37 12.22
CA HIS A 201 -7.91 -9.45 12.35
C HIS A 201 -8.44 -10.10 13.64
N ILE A 202 -7.62 -10.24 14.68
CA ILE A 202 -8.07 -10.81 15.97
C ILE A 202 -8.74 -9.73 16.83
N GLN A 203 -9.90 -10.07 17.42
CA GLN A 203 -10.61 -9.20 18.34
C GLN A 203 -9.90 -9.14 19.71
N GLY A 204 -9.64 -7.92 20.18
CA GLY A 204 -9.36 -7.67 21.60
C GLY A 204 -7.93 -7.94 22.06
N ILE A 205 -6.97 -7.20 21.52
CA ILE A 205 -5.69 -6.95 22.21
C ILE A 205 -5.65 -5.49 22.64
#